data_99678d3b41b156df52c5f5585de0911b
#
_entry.id   99678d3b41b156df52c5f5585de0911b
#
_cell.length_a   1.000
_cell.length_b   1.000
_cell.length_c   1.000
_cell.angle_alpha   90.00
_cell.angle_beta   90.00
_cell.angle_gamma   90.00
#
_symmetry.space_group_name_H-M   'P 1'
#
loop_
_entity.id
_entity.type
_entity.pdbx_description
1 polymer ?
#
loop_
_entity_poly.entity_id
_entity_poly.type
_entity_poly.pdbx_seq_one_letter_code
_entity_poly.pdbx_strand_id
1 'polypeptide(L)'
;PGSSEATLALGESHYFRAYLYYCMVTRWGDMPILRENTQENVPRDPAEQVWNFIEEELELALDLLGSSKSYYYVSHDAAVALMARVKLSRGKKTEAAELAESLIGKYKLDDFEKIFRKAANTEIIFAFENLSEESGLNISDLFYTYAHENKGQGVYYPTKDLLAVFSDEDKRKEITFTSVAGQTLFNKYPSGQTGKDPVIVSRVAEMYLISAEAQGRPNGLARLNDLREVRGLTAINPAPTTDKAFMDAVMDERRRELVTENFRYYDLVRTGRAVEELGIQSHQVLFPIPGQQRLLNPLLGQNPGYGD
;
A
#
# COMPACT_ATOMS: atom_id res chain seq x y z
N PRO A 1 -16.78 25.44 18.96
CA PRO A 1 -16.62 25.25 17.51
C PRO A 1 -15.23 25.75 17.15
N GLY A 2 -14.36 24.81 16.75
CA GLY A 2 -13.03 25.14 16.27
C GLY A 2 -13.09 25.91 14.95
N SER A 3 -12.02 26.64 14.60
CA SER A 3 -11.86 27.19 13.27
C SER A 3 -11.90 26.07 12.22
N SER A 4 -12.20 26.38 10.95
CA SER A 4 -12.15 25.40 9.87
C SER A 4 -10.78 24.70 9.78
N GLU A 5 -9.69 25.39 10.12
CA GLU A 5 -8.33 24.86 10.20
C GLU A 5 -8.16 23.85 11.34
N ALA A 6 -8.73 24.12 12.52
CA ALA A 6 -8.69 23.17 13.65
C ALA A 6 -9.48 21.89 13.34
N THR A 7 -10.61 22.01 12.63
CA THR A 7 -11.42 20.87 12.19
C THR A 7 -10.61 20.02 11.18
N LEU A 8 -9.97 20.65 10.21
CA LEU A 8 -9.10 19.97 9.23
C LEU A 8 -7.95 19.25 9.92
N ALA A 9 -7.22 19.94 10.80
CA ALA A 9 -6.08 19.36 11.53
C ALA A 9 -6.50 18.17 12.40
N LEU A 10 -7.71 18.20 12.98
CA LEU A 10 -8.26 17.07 13.73
C LEU A 10 -8.56 15.88 12.81
N GLY A 11 -9.18 16.13 11.66
CA GLY A 11 -9.46 15.10 10.66
C GLY A 11 -8.17 14.44 10.12
N GLU A 12 -7.15 15.25 9.81
CA GLU A 12 -5.83 14.75 9.42
C GLU A 12 -5.18 13.91 10.54
N SER A 13 -5.30 14.35 11.80
CA SER A 13 -4.76 13.60 12.94
C SER A 13 -5.41 12.22 13.10
N HIS A 14 -6.73 12.12 12.92
CA HIS A 14 -7.46 10.85 12.91
C HIS A 14 -7.01 9.96 11.75
N TYR A 15 -6.87 10.51 10.54
CA TYR A 15 -6.36 9.78 9.39
C TYR A 15 -4.96 9.20 9.65
N PHE A 16 -4.02 10.03 10.12
CA PHE A 16 -2.65 9.58 10.35
C PHE A 16 -2.57 8.57 11.50
N ARG A 17 -3.37 8.72 12.53
CA ARG A 17 -3.43 7.72 13.61
C ARG A 17 -3.92 6.38 13.05
N ALA A 18 -5.02 6.37 12.29
CA ALA A 18 -5.51 5.17 11.62
C ALA A 18 -4.46 4.55 10.68
N TYR A 19 -3.79 5.36 9.86
CA TYR A 19 -2.76 4.91 8.93
C TYR A 19 -1.57 4.26 9.65
N LEU A 20 -1.08 4.87 10.73
CA LEU A 20 0.01 4.32 11.53
C LEU A 20 -0.39 3.01 12.21
N TYR A 21 -1.59 2.95 12.81
CA TYR A 21 -2.10 1.70 13.38
C TYR A 21 -2.30 0.61 12.34
N TYR A 22 -2.77 0.95 11.13
CA TYR A 22 -2.83 0.02 10.01
C TYR A 22 -1.43 -0.52 9.65
N CYS A 23 -0.46 0.36 9.54
CA CYS A 23 0.94 -0.04 9.28
C CYS A 23 1.49 -0.93 10.37
N MET A 24 1.12 -0.72 11.63
CA MET A 24 1.62 -1.48 12.76
C MET A 24 0.90 -2.83 12.91
N VAL A 25 -0.44 -2.86 12.86
CA VAL A 25 -1.21 -4.11 13.05
C VAL A 25 -0.90 -5.15 11.98
N THR A 26 -0.67 -4.70 10.74
CA THR A 26 -0.29 -5.60 9.63
C THR A 26 1.11 -6.21 9.79
N ARG A 27 1.96 -5.64 10.64
CA ARG A 27 3.34 -6.11 10.91
C ARG A 27 3.43 -6.94 12.17
N TRP A 28 2.82 -6.47 13.25
CA TRP A 28 3.03 -7.03 14.58
C TRP A 28 1.79 -7.67 15.20
N GLY A 29 0.61 -7.50 14.61
CA GLY A 29 -0.64 -8.00 15.17
C GLY A 29 -1.09 -7.19 16.38
N ASP A 30 -1.17 -7.84 17.54
CA ASP A 30 -1.55 -7.19 18.80
C ASP A 30 -0.62 -6.03 19.15
N MET A 31 -1.20 -4.91 19.63
CA MET A 31 -0.43 -3.73 20.05
C MET A 31 -1.22 -2.81 20.97
N PRO A 32 -0.54 -1.95 21.78
CA PRO A 32 -1.23 -1.02 22.64
C PRO A 32 -2.08 -0.02 21.84
N ILE A 33 -3.33 0.18 22.22
CA ILE A 33 -4.18 1.26 21.70
C ILE A 33 -4.04 2.48 22.62
N LEU A 34 -3.38 3.52 22.10
CA LEU A 34 -3.16 4.77 22.83
C LEU A 34 -4.12 5.85 22.32
N ARG A 35 -5.12 6.18 23.12
CA ARG A 35 -6.09 7.25 22.81
C ARG A 35 -5.59 8.63 23.27
N GLU A 36 -4.65 8.65 24.20
CA GLU A 36 -3.99 9.83 24.74
C GLU A 36 -2.52 9.54 25.04
N ASN A 37 -1.73 10.58 25.20
CA ASN A 37 -0.32 10.43 25.55
C ASN A 37 -0.18 9.88 26.98
N THR A 38 0.65 8.85 27.16
CA THR A 38 0.95 8.27 28.46
C THR A 38 2.44 7.95 28.58
N GLN A 39 2.96 7.98 29.80
CA GLN A 39 4.29 7.48 30.15
C GLN A 39 4.22 6.11 30.84
N GLU A 40 3.03 5.61 31.08
CA GLU A 40 2.81 4.29 31.67
C GLU A 40 3.08 3.19 30.68
N ASN A 41 3.53 2.05 31.18
CA ASN A 41 3.64 0.83 30.40
C ASN A 41 2.24 0.29 30.12
N VAL A 42 1.89 0.16 28.84
CA VAL A 42 0.58 -0.30 28.39
C VAL A 42 0.74 -1.68 27.75
N PRO A 43 -0.08 -2.68 28.12
CA PRO A 43 -0.07 -3.99 27.45
C PRO A 43 -0.63 -3.88 26.03
N ARG A 44 -0.43 -4.92 25.23
CA ARG A 44 -1.00 -5.02 23.90
C ARG A 44 -2.48 -5.37 23.96
N ASP A 45 -3.28 -4.69 23.17
CA ASP A 45 -4.66 -5.07 22.85
C ASP A 45 -4.66 -6.09 21.73
N PRO A 46 -5.65 -7.02 21.68
CA PRO A 46 -5.81 -7.96 20.57
C PRO A 46 -5.94 -7.25 19.22
N ALA A 47 -5.34 -7.82 18.17
CA ALA A 47 -5.36 -7.27 16.82
C ALA A 47 -6.77 -6.90 16.32
N GLU A 48 -7.80 -7.69 16.69
CA GLU A 48 -9.18 -7.37 16.31
C GLU A 48 -9.67 -6.04 16.92
N GLN A 49 -9.26 -5.72 18.14
CA GLN A 49 -9.58 -4.41 18.75
C GLN A 49 -8.81 -3.28 18.07
N VAL A 50 -7.57 -3.53 17.66
CA VAL A 50 -6.77 -2.57 16.89
C VAL A 50 -7.43 -2.29 15.54
N TRP A 51 -7.92 -3.31 14.85
CA TRP A 51 -8.66 -3.13 13.60
C TRP A 51 -9.95 -2.32 13.80
N ASN A 52 -10.70 -2.54 14.89
CA ASN A 52 -11.88 -1.76 15.22
C ASN A 52 -11.51 -0.30 15.47
N PHE A 53 -10.43 -0.06 16.22
CA PHE A 53 -9.92 1.28 16.48
C PHE A 53 -9.53 2.02 15.18
N ILE A 54 -8.90 1.33 14.23
CA ILE A 54 -8.58 1.90 12.92
C ILE A 54 -9.84 2.34 12.17
N GLU A 55 -10.89 1.52 12.17
CA GLU A 55 -12.16 1.90 11.54
C GLU A 55 -12.81 3.10 12.26
N GLU A 56 -12.85 3.12 13.60
CA GLU A 56 -13.36 4.26 14.38
C GLU A 56 -12.64 5.57 14.01
N GLU A 57 -11.31 5.54 13.94
CA GLU A 57 -10.49 6.70 13.59
C GLU A 57 -10.74 7.17 12.15
N LEU A 58 -10.92 6.23 11.21
CA LEU A 58 -11.24 6.59 9.83
C LEU A 58 -12.66 7.16 9.68
N GLU A 59 -13.63 6.69 10.45
CA GLU A 59 -14.99 7.27 10.48
C GLU A 59 -14.93 8.72 10.97
N LEU A 60 -14.19 8.99 12.04
CA LEU A 60 -13.97 10.37 12.53
C LEU A 60 -13.25 11.24 11.50
N ALA A 61 -12.27 10.69 10.79
CA ALA A 61 -11.59 11.39 9.71
C ALA A 61 -12.55 11.73 8.56
N LEU A 62 -13.41 10.80 8.15
CA LEU A 62 -14.40 11.00 7.08
C LEU A 62 -15.41 12.11 7.42
N ASP A 63 -15.81 12.21 8.69
CA ASP A 63 -16.74 13.26 9.15
C ASP A 63 -16.14 14.67 9.14
N LEU A 64 -14.81 14.77 9.29
CA LEU A 64 -14.09 16.03 9.46
C LEU A 64 -13.38 16.52 8.20
N LEU A 65 -12.99 15.61 7.31
CA LEU A 65 -12.21 15.92 6.12
C LEU A 65 -13.11 16.31 4.93
N GLY A 66 -12.70 17.33 4.20
CA GLY A 66 -13.27 17.73 2.92
C GLY A 66 -12.39 17.31 1.72
N SER A 67 -12.71 17.91 0.55
CA SER A 67 -11.87 17.79 -0.63
C SER A 67 -10.58 18.58 -0.47
N SER A 68 -9.47 18.08 -1.04
CA SER A 68 -8.21 18.80 -1.11
C SER A 68 -7.95 19.33 -2.52
N LYS A 69 -7.14 20.39 -2.61
CA LYS A 69 -6.67 20.98 -3.89
C LYS A 69 -5.47 20.23 -4.48
N SER A 70 -4.82 19.39 -3.71
CA SER A 70 -3.65 18.64 -4.11
C SER A 70 -3.66 17.27 -3.42
N TYR A 71 -3.21 16.25 -4.13
CA TYR A 71 -3.04 14.90 -3.56
C TYR A 71 -1.89 14.79 -2.55
N TYR A 72 -1.16 15.86 -2.29
CA TYR A 72 -0.17 15.92 -1.21
C TYR A 72 -0.76 16.27 0.17
N TYR A 73 -2.05 16.53 0.23
CA TYR A 73 -2.75 16.77 1.49
C TYR A 73 -3.81 15.70 1.72
N VAL A 74 -3.98 15.32 2.96
CA VAL A 74 -5.02 14.37 3.35
C VAL A 74 -6.38 14.95 3.01
N SER A 75 -7.25 14.13 2.45
CA SER A 75 -8.59 14.50 2.04
C SER A 75 -9.59 13.42 2.46
N HIS A 76 -10.88 13.73 2.38
CA HIS A 76 -11.95 12.74 2.53
C HIS A 76 -11.70 11.51 1.61
N ASP A 77 -11.31 11.72 0.35
CA ASP A 77 -11.07 10.62 -0.58
C ASP A 77 -9.84 9.78 -0.20
N ALA A 78 -8.82 10.39 0.44
CA ALA A 78 -7.70 9.64 1.02
C ALA A 78 -8.15 8.73 2.16
N ALA A 79 -9.07 9.21 3.01
CA ALA A 79 -9.65 8.41 4.10
C ALA A 79 -10.53 7.29 3.55
N VAL A 80 -11.35 7.53 2.51
CA VAL A 80 -12.12 6.50 1.80
C VAL A 80 -11.20 5.41 1.22
N ALA A 81 -10.10 5.79 0.58
CA ALA A 81 -9.15 4.83 0.00
C ALA A 81 -8.50 3.95 1.07
N LEU A 82 -8.09 4.53 2.20
CA LEU A 82 -7.54 3.78 3.31
C LEU A 82 -8.61 2.87 3.95
N MET A 83 -9.84 3.35 4.11
CA MET A 83 -10.95 2.54 4.63
C MET A 83 -11.25 1.35 3.71
N ALA A 84 -11.24 1.52 2.38
CA ALA A 84 -11.44 0.42 1.42
C ALA A 84 -10.36 -0.67 1.60
N ARG A 85 -9.09 -0.28 1.78
CA ARG A 85 -7.97 -1.18 2.06
C ARG A 85 -8.14 -1.92 3.40
N VAL A 86 -8.55 -1.21 4.45
CA VAL A 86 -8.84 -1.77 5.79
C VAL A 86 -9.98 -2.78 5.70
N LYS A 87 -11.09 -2.43 5.06
CA LYS A 87 -12.24 -3.34 4.89
C LYS A 87 -11.86 -4.60 4.11
N LEU A 88 -11.07 -4.46 3.02
CA LEU A 88 -10.54 -5.62 2.29
C LEU A 88 -9.67 -6.50 3.19
N SER A 89 -8.75 -5.91 3.96
CA SER A 89 -7.86 -6.63 4.88
C SER A 89 -8.62 -7.41 5.95
N ARG A 90 -9.78 -6.90 6.36
CA ARG A 90 -10.68 -7.55 7.32
C ARG A 90 -11.68 -8.53 6.69
N GLY A 91 -11.64 -8.74 5.38
CA GLY A 91 -12.59 -9.60 4.66
C GLY A 91 -14.00 -9.02 4.52
N LYS A 92 -14.20 -7.74 4.84
CA LYS A 92 -15.48 -7.00 4.67
C LYS A 92 -15.66 -6.60 3.20
N LYS A 93 -15.83 -7.59 2.34
CA LYS A 93 -15.74 -7.45 0.88
C LYS A 93 -16.77 -6.48 0.30
N THR A 94 -18.02 -6.54 0.73
CA THR A 94 -19.07 -5.64 0.22
C THR A 94 -18.72 -4.19 0.47
N GLU A 95 -18.37 -3.85 1.72
CA GLU A 95 -17.98 -2.49 2.11
C GLU A 95 -16.72 -2.04 1.36
N ALA A 96 -15.73 -2.92 1.22
CA ALA A 96 -14.51 -2.62 0.46
C ALA A 96 -14.81 -2.30 -1.02
N ALA A 97 -15.69 -3.06 -1.66
CA ALA A 97 -16.10 -2.83 -3.05
C ALA A 97 -16.84 -1.50 -3.20
N GLU A 98 -17.81 -1.20 -2.33
CA GLU A 98 -18.59 0.05 -2.36
C GLU A 98 -17.69 1.28 -2.23
N LEU A 99 -16.77 1.27 -1.28
CA LEU A 99 -15.79 2.35 -1.07
C LEU A 99 -14.86 2.51 -2.29
N ALA A 100 -14.33 1.41 -2.82
CA ALA A 100 -13.47 1.44 -3.99
C ALA A 100 -14.20 1.98 -5.24
N GLU A 101 -15.44 1.52 -5.49
CA GLU A 101 -16.28 1.98 -6.61
C GLU A 101 -16.61 3.47 -6.51
N SER A 102 -16.81 4.01 -5.32
CA SER A 102 -17.04 5.44 -5.12
C SER A 102 -15.87 6.30 -5.59
N LEU A 103 -14.63 5.80 -5.47
CA LEU A 103 -13.42 6.48 -5.93
C LEU A 103 -13.15 6.24 -7.42
N ILE A 104 -13.44 5.05 -7.95
CA ILE A 104 -13.36 4.75 -9.38
C ILE A 104 -14.26 5.71 -10.19
N GLY A 105 -15.40 6.12 -9.64
CA GLY A 105 -16.27 7.12 -10.25
C GLY A 105 -15.71 8.54 -10.29
N LYS A 106 -14.73 8.87 -9.44
CA LYS A 106 -14.14 10.21 -9.31
C LYS A 106 -12.77 10.34 -9.98
N TYR A 107 -11.94 9.31 -9.85
CA TYR A 107 -10.56 9.28 -10.36
C TYR A 107 -10.50 8.44 -11.63
N LYS A 108 -9.47 8.65 -12.44
CA LYS A 108 -9.28 7.91 -13.69
C LYS A 108 -7.90 7.29 -13.73
N LEU A 109 -7.82 6.09 -14.26
CA LEU A 109 -6.54 5.50 -14.65
C LEU A 109 -5.85 6.41 -15.68
N ASP A 110 -4.55 6.63 -15.50
CA ASP A 110 -3.73 7.49 -16.35
C ASP A 110 -2.50 6.72 -16.85
N ASP A 111 -1.70 7.32 -17.68
CA ASP A 111 -0.45 6.73 -18.11
C ASP A 111 0.44 6.44 -16.90
N PHE A 112 0.93 5.22 -16.83
CA PHE A 112 1.74 4.77 -15.69
C PHE A 112 3.01 5.61 -15.50
N GLU A 113 3.58 6.10 -16.58
CA GLU A 113 4.74 7.00 -16.53
C GLU A 113 4.44 8.30 -15.80
N LYS A 114 3.31 8.94 -16.05
CA LYS A 114 2.95 10.20 -15.40
C LYS A 114 2.91 10.10 -13.88
N ILE A 115 2.46 8.95 -13.36
CA ILE A 115 2.35 8.72 -11.92
C ILE A 115 3.72 8.81 -11.25
N PHE A 116 4.73 8.18 -11.87
CA PHE A 116 6.08 8.05 -11.31
C PHE A 116 7.11 9.03 -11.89
N ARG A 117 6.71 9.93 -12.78
CA ARG A 117 7.58 11.00 -13.34
C ARG A 117 7.11 12.40 -12.95
N LYS A 118 6.30 12.52 -11.90
CA LYS A 118 5.79 13.79 -11.36
C LYS A 118 5.03 14.64 -12.37
N ALA A 119 4.44 14.00 -13.36
CA ALA A 119 3.56 14.70 -14.28
C ALA A 119 2.16 14.85 -13.67
N ALA A 120 1.42 15.85 -14.14
CA ALA A 120 0.01 15.96 -13.79
C ALA A 120 -0.73 14.69 -14.20
N ASN A 121 -1.41 14.09 -13.24
CA ASN A 121 -2.13 12.82 -13.44
C ASN A 121 -3.48 12.83 -12.70
N THR A 122 -4.33 11.91 -13.06
CA THR A 122 -5.68 11.75 -12.52
C THR A 122 -5.82 10.52 -11.61
N GLU A 123 -4.71 9.86 -11.31
CA GLU A 123 -4.71 8.56 -10.64
C GLU A 123 -4.37 8.64 -9.15
N ILE A 124 -3.47 9.55 -8.74
CA ILE A 124 -3.03 9.65 -7.35
C ILE A 124 -4.15 10.25 -6.49
N ILE A 125 -4.50 9.58 -5.40
CA ILE A 125 -5.47 10.03 -4.39
C ILE A 125 -4.75 10.71 -3.23
N PHE A 126 -3.67 10.08 -2.72
CA PHE A 126 -2.84 10.65 -1.68
C PHE A 126 -1.39 10.17 -1.80
N ALA A 127 -0.46 11.10 -1.63
CA ALA A 127 0.98 10.85 -1.57
C ALA A 127 1.65 11.80 -0.57
N PHE A 128 2.69 11.33 0.10
CA PHE A 128 3.60 12.23 0.81
C PHE A 128 4.49 12.94 -0.22
N GLU A 129 4.50 14.26 -0.16
CA GLU A 129 5.46 15.04 -0.89
C GLU A 129 6.86 14.83 -0.30
N ASN A 130 7.83 14.59 -1.15
CA ASN A 130 9.21 14.40 -0.72
C ASN A 130 10.04 15.56 -1.22
N LEU A 131 10.25 16.55 -0.35
CA LEU A 131 11.03 17.74 -0.63
C LEU A 131 12.47 17.54 -0.21
N SER A 132 13.41 17.86 -1.08
CA SER A 132 14.86 17.68 -0.82
C SER A 132 15.37 18.49 0.38
N GLU A 133 14.67 19.57 0.72
CA GLU A 133 14.98 20.44 1.85
C GLU A 133 14.52 19.85 3.20
N GLU A 134 13.51 18.98 3.16
CA GLU A 134 12.85 18.49 4.38
C GLU A 134 13.14 17.03 4.67
N SER A 135 13.47 16.24 3.65
CA SER A 135 13.63 14.80 3.78
C SER A 135 14.99 14.32 3.35
N GLY A 136 15.64 13.59 4.24
CA GLY A 136 16.82 12.76 3.92
C GLY A 136 16.44 11.36 3.37
N LEU A 137 15.15 11.05 3.26
CA LEU A 137 14.68 9.77 2.75
C LEU A 137 14.60 9.80 1.24
N ASN A 138 15.24 8.82 0.61
CA ASN A 138 15.26 8.65 -0.82
C ASN A 138 14.92 7.22 -1.19
N ILE A 139 13.72 6.98 -1.69
CA ILE A 139 13.27 5.63 -2.05
C ILE A 139 14.13 5.05 -3.18
N SER A 140 14.48 5.86 -4.16
CA SER A 140 15.28 5.41 -5.31
C SER A 140 16.70 4.99 -4.93
N ASP A 141 17.25 5.51 -3.84
CA ASP A 141 18.56 5.11 -3.31
C ASP A 141 18.62 3.61 -2.95
N LEU A 142 17.49 3.02 -2.58
CA LEU A 142 17.37 1.60 -2.30
C LEU A 142 17.47 0.72 -3.57
N PHE A 143 17.16 1.27 -4.73
CA PHE A 143 16.98 0.55 -5.98
C PHE A 143 18.11 0.76 -6.98
N TYR A 144 18.73 1.92 -7.00
CA TYR A 144 19.84 2.20 -7.91
C TYR A 144 21.17 1.78 -7.32
N THR A 145 22.04 1.23 -8.20
CA THR A 145 23.44 0.96 -7.86
C THR A 145 24.28 2.23 -7.98
N TYR A 146 25.50 2.19 -7.45
CA TYR A 146 26.47 3.27 -7.63
C TYR A 146 26.87 3.49 -9.09
N ALA A 147 26.70 2.47 -9.94
CA ALA A 147 26.97 2.57 -11.39
C ALA A 147 25.87 3.35 -12.15
N HIS A 148 24.68 3.53 -11.56
CA HIS A 148 23.62 4.33 -12.17
C HIS A 148 23.98 5.83 -12.10
N GLU A 149 23.58 6.62 -13.10
CA GLU A 149 23.83 8.07 -13.13
C GLU A 149 23.30 8.79 -11.88
N ASN A 150 22.14 8.34 -11.38
CA ASN A 150 21.53 8.83 -10.16
C ASN A 150 21.98 8.08 -8.91
N LYS A 151 23.08 7.41 -8.93
CA LYS A 151 23.74 6.67 -7.84
C LYS A 151 22.86 6.31 -6.65
N GLY A 152 22.94 5.11 -6.17
CA GLY A 152 22.19 4.62 -5.02
C GLY A 152 22.97 3.53 -4.28
N GLN A 153 22.41 2.98 -3.21
CA GLN A 153 23.01 1.93 -2.41
C GLN A 153 22.80 0.52 -2.99
N GLY A 154 21.78 0.35 -3.85
CA GLY A 154 21.49 -0.92 -4.50
C GLY A 154 21.13 -2.03 -3.52
N VAL A 155 20.19 -1.76 -2.62
CA VAL A 155 19.78 -2.72 -1.59
C VAL A 155 18.87 -3.79 -2.15
N TYR A 156 17.96 -3.41 -3.07
CA TYR A 156 16.93 -4.30 -3.62
C TYR A 156 17.02 -4.41 -5.13
N TYR A 157 16.89 -5.63 -5.62
CA TYR A 157 16.91 -5.96 -7.04
C TYR A 157 15.66 -6.76 -7.42
N PRO A 158 15.16 -6.63 -8.67
CA PRO A 158 14.09 -7.48 -9.15
C PRO A 158 14.55 -8.93 -9.27
N THR A 159 13.74 -9.86 -8.78
CA THR A 159 13.97 -11.30 -8.95
C THR A 159 13.61 -11.72 -10.37
N LYS A 160 14.15 -12.86 -10.83
CA LYS A 160 13.80 -13.44 -12.13
C LYS A 160 12.31 -13.73 -12.25
N ASP A 161 11.69 -14.21 -11.17
CA ASP A 161 10.25 -14.50 -11.13
C ASP A 161 9.41 -13.23 -11.25
N LEU A 162 9.87 -12.12 -10.67
CA LEU A 162 9.18 -10.83 -10.84
C LEU A 162 9.30 -10.33 -12.28
N LEU A 163 10.47 -10.44 -12.89
CA LEU A 163 10.66 -10.03 -14.28
C LEU A 163 9.80 -10.86 -15.24
N ALA A 164 9.61 -12.14 -14.95
CA ALA A 164 8.84 -13.07 -15.77
C ALA A 164 7.32 -12.78 -15.78
N VAL A 165 6.79 -12.04 -14.80
CA VAL A 165 5.35 -11.69 -14.80
C VAL A 165 5.00 -10.52 -15.74
N PHE A 166 6.00 -9.81 -16.27
CA PHE A 166 5.82 -8.72 -17.22
C PHE A 166 6.04 -9.19 -18.64
N SER A 167 5.02 -9.14 -19.47
CA SER A 167 5.18 -9.35 -20.92
C SER A 167 5.75 -8.10 -21.60
N ASP A 168 6.10 -8.23 -22.89
CA ASP A 168 6.67 -7.10 -23.62
C ASP A 168 5.62 -6.04 -23.99
N GLU A 169 4.33 -6.41 -23.98
CA GLU A 169 3.21 -5.49 -24.22
C GLU A 169 2.84 -4.67 -22.98
N ASP A 170 3.30 -5.08 -21.79
CA ASP A 170 2.98 -4.40 -20.54
C ASP A 170 3.72 -3.04 -20.46
N LYS A 171 2.97 -1.95 -20.64
CA LYS A 171 3.51 -0.58 -20.62
C LYS A 171 4.20 -0.19 -19.31
N ARG A 172 3.95 -0.92 -18.22
CA ARG A 172 4.62 -0.71 -16.94
C ARG A 172 6.05 -1.19 -16.92
N LYS A 173 6.41 -2.14 -17.78
CA LYS A 173 7.72 -2.81 -17.77
C LYS A 173 8.88 -1.82 -17.90
N GLU A 174 8.84 -0.97 -18.90
CA GLU A 174 9.90 0.02 -19.17
C GLU A 174 9.99 1.12 -18.11
N ILE A 175 8.86 1.44 -17.46
CA ILE A 175 8.83 2.43 -16.37
C ILE A 175 9.34 1.81 -15.07
N THR A 176 9.05 0.53 -14.85
CA THR A 176 9.40 -0.17 -13.61
C THR A 176 10.85 -0.63 -13.59
N PHE A 177 11.42 -0.94 -14.73
CA PHE A 177 12.78 -1.51 -14.82
C PHE A 177 13.68 -0.73 -15.77
N THR A 178 14.99 -0.74 -15.48
CA THR A 178 16.04 -0.24 -16.35
C THR A 178 17.24 -1.20 -16.31
N SER A 179 18.13 -1.12 -17.29
CA SER A 179 19.35 -1.92 -17.33
C SER A 179 20.59 -1.03 -17.24
N VAL A 180 21.46 -1.30 -16.29
CA VAL A 180 22.72 -0.57 -16.09
C VAL A 180 23.84 -1.58 -15.93
N ALA A 181 24.88 -1.48 -16.74
CA ALA A 181 26.04 -2.36 -16.72
C ALA A 181 25.64 -3.87 -16.76
N GLY A 182 24.60 -4.22 -17.52
CA GLY A 182 24.10 -5.59 -17.65
C GLY A 182 23.25 -6.08 -16.48
N GLN A 183 22.95 -5.25 -15.51
CA GLN A 183 22.09 -5.55 -14.38
C GLN A 183 20.74 -4.85 -14.50
N THR A 184 19.65 -5.58 -14.28
CA THR A 184 18.30 -4.99 -14.23
C THR A 184 18.03 -4.39 -12.86
N LEU A 185 17.62 -3.14 -12.83
CA LEU A 185 17.29 -2.36 -11.63
C LEU A 185 15.83 -1.92 -11.65
N PHE A 186 15.26 -1.60 -10.49
CA PHE A 186 14.00 -0.88 -10.43
C PHE A 186 14.19 0.57 -10.85
N ASN A 187 13.25 1.11 -11.62
CA ASN A 187 13.28 2.47 -12.18
C ASN A 187 11.96 3.24 -11.94
N LYS A 188 11.11 2.71 -11.08
CA LYS A 188 9.81 3.32 -10.78
C LYS A 188 9.95 4.68 -10.11
N TYR A 189 11.02 4.85 -9.30
CA TYR A 189 11.36 6.08 -8.59
C TYR A 189 12.69 6.63 -9.13
N PRO A 190 12.69 7.57 -10.08
CA PRO A 190 13.90 7.92 -10.84
C PRO A 190 14.78 9.01 -10.23
N SER A 191 14.40 9.62 -9.11
CA SER A 191 15.10 10.83 -8.61
C SER A 191 16.51 10.58 -8.06
N GLY A 192 16.88 9.33 -7.78
CA GLY A 192 18.21 9.01 -7.25
C GLY A 192 18.50 9.74 -5.94
N GLN A 193 19.72 10.22 -5.77
CA GLN A 193 20.17 10.90 -4.56
C GLN A 193 19.50 12.27 -4.31
N THR A 194 18.77 12.79 -5.26
CA THR A 194 18.08 14.08 -5.09
C THR A 194 16.82 14.01 -4.22
N GLY A 195 16.37 12.81 -3.88
CA GLY A 195 15.32 12.56 -2.89
C GLY A 195 13.96 13.20 -3.20
N LYS A 196 13.54 13.24 -4.46
CA LYS A 196 12.34 13.98 -4.88
C LYS A 196 11.14 13.12 -5.29
N ASP A 197 11.23 11.81 -5.21
CA ASP A 197 10.09 10.96 -5.57
C ASP A 197 9.04 10.98 -4.46
N PRO A 198 7.77 11.24 -4.77
CA PRO A 198 6.70 11.19 -3.79
C PRO A 198 6.48 9.76 -3.30
N VAL A 199 6.09 9.61 -2.04
CA VAL A 199 5.65 8.33 -1.49
C VAL A 199 4.16 8.19 -1.72
N ILE A 200 3.76 7.45 -2.73
CA ILE A 200 2.35 7.24 -3.07
C ILE A 200 1.74 6.31 -2.01
N VAL A 201 0.69 6.79 -1.34
CA VAL A 201 -0.06 6.05 -0.32
C VAL A 201 -1.28 5.38 -0.92
N SER A 202 -2.02 6.10 -1.77
CA SER A 202 -3.24 5.61 -2.41
C SER A 202 -3.38 6.15 -3.82
N ARG A 203 -3.82 5.29 -4.74
CA ARG A 203 -4.13 5.66 -6.13
C ARG A 203 -5.26 4.79 -6.67
N VAL A 204 -5.99 5.28 -7.67
CA VAL A 204 -7.21 4.62 -8.13
C VAL A 204 -6.98 3.22 -8.68
N ALA A 205 -5.81 2.92 -9.24
CA ALA A 205 -5.51 1.55 -9.68
C ALA A 205 -5.59 0.52 -8.55
N GLU A 206 -5.21 0.90 -7.31
CA GLU A 206 -5.45 0.04 -6.15
C GLU A 206 -6.95 -0.17 -5.91
N MET A 207 -7.77 0.86 -6.12
CA MET A 207 -9.23 0.74 -5.99
C MET A 207 -9.82 -0.23 -7.00
N TYR A 208 -9.33 -0.22 -8.26
CA TYR A 208 -9.71 -1.24 -9.25
C TYR A 208 -9.36 -2.65 -8.78
N LEU A 209 -8.20 -2.84 -8.16
CA LEU A 209 -7.76 -4.14 -7.64
C LEU A 209 -8.53 -4.55 -6.39
N ILE A 210 -8.88 -3.61 -5.50
CA ILE A 210 -9.75 -3.86 -4.33
C ILE A 210 -11.14 -4.26 -4.81
N SER A 211 -11.72 -3.51 -5.73
CA SER A 211 -13.04 -3.80 -6.30
C SER A 211 -13.06 -5.15 -7.01
N ALA A 212 -12.03 -5.44 -7.84
CA ALA A 212 -11.92 -6.74 -8.52
C ALA A 212 -11.92 -7.90 -7.52
N GLU A 213 -11.06 -7.83 -6.50
CA GLU A 213 -10.93 -8.87 -5.48
C GLU A 213 -12.21 -9.02 -4.65
N ALA A 214 -12.78 -7.90 -4.20
CA ALA A 214 -13.92 -7.89 -3.30
C ALA A 214 -15.21 -8.38 -3.97
N GLN A 215 -15.46 -8.00 -5.23
CA GLN A 215 -16.62 -8.44 -6.00
C GLN A 215 -16.50 -9.90 -6.46
N GLY A 216 -15.27 -10.41 -6.59
CA GLY A 216 -15.07 -11.78 -7.09
C GLY A 216 -15.60 -11.98 -8.50
N ARG A 217 -15.83 -13.26 -8.88
CA ARG A 217 -16.40 -13.60 -10.18
C ARG A 217 -17.94 -13.51 -10.16
N PRO A 218 -18.54 -13.12 -11.29
CA PRO A 218 -17.96 -12.63 -12.53
C PRO A 218 -17.65 -11.12 -12.51
N ASN A 219 -18.22 -10.36 -11.56
CA ASN A 219 -18.26 -8.89 -11.58
C ASN A 219 -16.87 -8.25 -11.47
N GLY A 220 -16.01 -8.79 -10.61
CA GLY A 220 -14.66 -8.27 -10.39
C GLY A 220 -13.73 -8.43 -11.61
N LEU A 221 -14.04 -9.37 -12.52
CA LEU A 221 -13.24 -9.56 -13.74
C LEU A 221 -13.28 -8.33 -14.65
N ALA A 222 -14.40 -7.61 -14.70
CA ALA A 222 -14.51 -6.39 -15.50
C ALA A 222 -13.50 -5.34 -14.98
N ARG A 223 -13.46 -5.09 -13.67
CA ARG A 223 -12.52 -4.13 -13.07
C ARG A 223 -11.05 -4.52 -13.27
N LEU A 224 -10.76 -5.82 -13.18
CA LEU A 224 -9.42 -6.33 -13.47
C LEU A 224 -9.02 -6.09 -14.93
N ASN A 225 -9.93 -6.32 -15.86
CA ASN A 225 -9.69 -6.11 -17.28
C ASN A 225 -9.60 -4.62 -17.65
N ASP A 226 -10.41 -3.75 -17.05
CA ASP A 226 -10.31 -2.29 -17.22
C ASP A 226 -8.89 -1.78 -16.89
N LEU A 227 -8.32 -2.23 -15.76
CA LEU A 227 -6.95 -1.87 -15.40
C LEU A 227 -5.94 -2.42 -16.39
N ARG A 228 -6.05 -3.69 -16.77
CA ARG A 228 -5.15 -4.38 -17.70
C ARG A 228 -5.09 -3.70 -19.04
N GLU A 229 -6.24 -3.31 -19.58
CA GLU A 229 -6.34 -2.64 -20.88
C GLU A 229 -5.59 -1.30 -20.89
N VAL A 230 -5.77 -0.48 -19.86
CA VAL A 230 -5.03 0.80 -19.73
C VAL A 230 -3.52 0.55 -19.63
N ARG A 231 -3.10 -0.55 -19.00
CA ARG A 231 -1.69 -0.95 -18.89
C ARG A 231 -1.13 -1.67 -20.14
N GLY A 232 -1.91 -1.77 -21.23
CA GLY A 232 -1.50 -2.35 -22.52
C GLY A 232 -1.64 -3.86 -22.59
N LEU A 233 -2.27 -4.50 -21.61
CA LEU A 233 -2.53 -5.92 -21.61
C LEU A 233 -3.93 -6.23 -22.15
N THR A 234 -4.06 -7.37 -22.82
CA THR A 234 -5.37 -7.86 -23.24
C THR A 234 -6.22 -8.30 -22.06
N ALA A 235 -7.54 -8.24 -22.22
CA ALA A 235 -8.48 -8.83 -21.29
C ALA A 235 -8.19 -10.33 -21.07
N ILE A 236 -8.43 -10.81 -19.85
CA ILE A 236 -8.27 -12.23 -19.53
C ILE A 236 -9.36 -13.02 -20.27
N ASN A 237 -8.95 -13.82 -21.24
CA ASN A 237 -9.82 -14.67 -22.06
C ASN A 237 -9.13 -16.01 -22.35
N PRO A 238 -9.74 -17.17 -22.05
CA PRO A 238 -11.06 -17.30 -21.44
C PRO A 238 -11.12 -16.80 -19.98
N ALA A 239 -12.32 -16.40 -19.53
CA ALA A 239 -12.53 -15.99 -18.16
C ALA A 239 -12.18 -17.13 -17.18
N PRO A 240 -11.58 -16.83 -16.00
CA PRO A 240 -11.28 -17.83 -14.99
C PRO A 240 -12.54 -18.60 -14.57
N THR A 241 -12.45 -19.92 -14.54
CA THR A 241 -13.60 -20.79 -14.22
C THR A 241 -13.74 -21.10 -12.72
N THR A 242 -12.72 -20.83 -11.93
CA THR A 242 -12.73 -21.05 -10.47
C THR A 242 -12.36 -19.76 -9.73
N ASP A 243 -12.80 -19.64 -8.48
CA ASP A 243 -12.45 -18.49 -7.63
C ASP A 243 -10.94 -18.46 -7.34
N LYS A 244 -10.31 -19.62 -7.22
CA LYS A 244 -8.86 -19.72 -7.05
C LYS A 244 -8.13 -19.12 -8.26
N ALA A 245 -8.48 -19.54 -9.48
CA ALA A 245 -7.85 -19.02 -10.70
C ALA A 245 -8.08 -17.52 -10.88
N PHE A 246 -9.25 -17.03 -10.49
CA PHE A 246 -9.53 -15.59 -10.49
C PHE A 246 -8.67 -14.84 -9.48
N MET A 247 -8.58 -15.35 -8.24
CA MET A 247 -7.71 -14.74 -7.22
C MET A 247 -6.23 -14.78 -7.60
N ASP A 248 -5.78 -15.85 -8.26
CA ASP A 248 -4.42 -15.92 -8.78
C ASP A 248 -4.19 -14.78 -9.81
N ALA A 249 -5.13 -14.57 -10.73
CA ALA A 249 -5.05 -13.47 -11.70
C ALA A 249 -5.06 -12.08 -11.04
N VAL A 250 -5.88 -11.87 -10.00
CA VAL A 250 -5.87 -10.63 -9.22
C VAL A 250 -4.53 -10.42 -8.52
N MET A 251 -3.98 -11.45 -7.88
CA MET A 251 -2.70 -11.36 -7.16
C MET A 251 -1.51 -11.12 -8.10
N ASP A 252 -1.55 -11.67 -9.30
CA ASP A 252 -0.57 -11.40 -10.35
C ASP A 252 -0.66 -9.96 -10.85
N GLU A 253 -1.87 -9.44 -11.02
CA GLU A 253 -2.06 -8.05 -11.42
C GLU A 253 -1.63 -7.09 -10.31
N ARG A 254 -1.95 -7.37 -9.04
CA ARG A 254 -1.45 -6.62 -7.89
C ARG A 254 0.09 -6.62 -7.84
N ARG A 255 0.72 -7.76 -8.13
CA ARG A 255 2.18 -7.88 -8.16
C ARG A 255 2.81 -7.00 -9.25
N ARG A 256 2.21 -6.93 -10.46
CA ARG A 256 2.66 -6.05 -11.54
C ARG A 256 2.44 -4.58 -11.22
N GLU A 257 1.24 -4.25 -10.79
CA GLU A 257 0.80 -2.87 -10.60
C GLU A 257 1.50 -2.20 -9.41
N LEU A 258 1.55 -2.89 -8.28
CA LEU A 258 1.95 -2.32 -6.99
C LEU A 258 3.38 -2.68 -6.57
N VAL A 259 4.21 -3.21 -7.48
CA VAL A 259 5.60 -3.52 -7.20
C VAL A 259 6.34 -2.28 -6.68
N THR A 260 7.15 -2.44 -5.65
CA THR A 260 7.90 -1.38 -4.92
C THR A 260 7.03 -0.37 -4.14
N GLU A 261 5.71 -0.57 -4.08
CA GLU A 261 4.79 0.28 -3.29
C GLU A 261 4.42 -0.34 -1.93
N ASN A 262 5.16 -1.34 -1.48
CA ASN A 262 5.03 -1.98 -0.15
C ASN A 262 3.72 -2.75 0.08
N PHE A 263 3.14 -3.37 -0.96
CA PHE A 263 1.90 -4.15 -0.84
C PHE A 263 2.13 -5.67 -0.76
N ARG A 264 3.09 -6.21 -1.51
CA ARG A 264 3.20 -7.66 -1.79
C ARG A 264 3.19 -8.53 -0.55
N TYR A 265 4.00 -8.22 0.46
CA TYR A 265 4.08 -9.01 1.69
C TYR A 265 2.72 -9.08 2.39
N TYR A 266 2.07 -7.93 2.58
CA TYR A 266 0.78 -7.85 3.26
C TYR A 266 -0.34 -8.49 2.48
N ASP A 267 -0.31 -8.41 1.15
CA ASP A 267 -1.23 -9.14 0.28
C ASP A 267 -1.10 -10.65 0.46
N LEU A 268 0.12 -11.16 0.52
CA LEU A 268 0.37 -12.59 0.75
C LEU A 268 -0.08 -13.04 2.15
N VAL A 269 0.17 -12.22 3.17
CA VAL A 269 -0.25 -12.52 4.55
C VAL A 269 -1.77 -12.56 4.66
N ARG A 270 -2.48 -11.49 4.23
CA ARG A 270 -3.94 -11.41 4.36
C ARG A 270 -4.70 -12.44 3.51
N THR A 271 -4.08 -12.95 2.44
CA THR A 271 -4.66 -14.00 1.59
C THR A 271 -4.21 -15.42 1.97
N GLY A 272 -3.41 -15.57 3.05
CA GLY A 272 -2.92 -16.85 3.54
C GLY A 272 -1.85 -17.52 2.66
N ARG A 273 -1.24 -16.77 1.75
CA ARG A 273 -0.25 -17.30 0.77
C ARG A 273 1.20 -17.13 1.20
N ALA A 274 1.47 -16.36 2.26
CA ALA A 274 2.83 -15.96 2.63
C ALA A 274 3.73 -17.15 2.97
N VAL A 275 3.22 -18.15 3.69
CA VAL A 275 3.99 -19.33 4.09
C VAL A 275 4.49 -20.12 2.87
N GLU A 276 3.60 -20.36 1.91
CA GLU A 276 3.93 -21.12 0.70
C GLU A 276 4.81 -20.30 -0.27
N GLU A 277 4.41 -19.09 -0.59
CA GLU A 277 5.08 -18.29 -1.63
C GLU A 277 6.43 -17.71 -1.18
N LEU A 278 6.61 -17.46 0.12
CA LEU A 278 7.87 -16.91 0.67
C LEU A 278 8.75 -17.97 1.33
N GLY A 279 8.26 -19.20 1.52
CA GLY A 279 9.00 -20.27 2.21
C GLY A 279 9.28 -19.96 3.67
N ILE A 280 8.43 -19.17 4.32
CA ILE A 280 8.56 -18.78 5.73
C ILE A 280 7.73 -19.69 6.64
N GLN A 281 8.02 -19.67 7.94
CA GLN A 281 7.21 -20.40 8.93
C GLN A 281 5.94 -19.61 9.28
N SER A 282 4.91 -20.31 9.76
CA SER A 282 3.61 -19.70 10.07
C SER A 282 3.68 -18.55 11.09
N HIS A 283 4.57 -18.60 12.07
CA HIS A 283 4.74 -17.52 13.03
C HIS A 283 5.41 -16.29 12.41
N GLN A 284 6.17 -16.43 11.31
CA GLN A 284 6.90 -15.34 10.67
C GLN A 284 6.01 -14.42 9.81
N VAL A 285 4.71 -14.73 9.70
CA VAL A 285 3.74 -13.81 9.07
C VAL A 285 3.54 -12.51 9.89
N LEU A 286 3.88 -12.53 11.18
CA LEU A 286 4.02 -11.33 12.00
C LEU A 286 5.50 -11.15 12.36
N PHE A 287 5.93 -9.92 12.46
CA PHE A 287 7.30 -9.62 12.87
C PHE A 287 7.48 -9.78 14.38
N PRO A 288 8.71 -10.07 14.85
CA PRO A 288 8.98 -10.06 16.28
C PRO A 288 8.85 -8.64 16.84
N ILE A 289 8.34 -8.52 18.06
CA ILE A 289 8.35 -7.24 18.77
C ILE A 289 9.81 -6.85 19.04
N PRO A 290 10.26 -5.65 18.61
CA PRO A 290 11.65 -5.27 18.75
C PRO A 290 12.14 -5.33 20.20
N GLY A 291 13.31 -5.92 20.45
CA GLY A 291 13.85 -6.14 21.79
C GLY A 291 13.98 -4.83 22.59
N GLN A 292 14.40 -3.75 21.94
CA GLN A 292 14.50 -2.44 22.59
C GLN A 292 13.13 -1.95 23.10
N GLN A 293 12.06 -2.16 22.34
CA GLN A 293 10.70 -1.77 22.78
C GLN A 293 10.23 -2.61 23.98
N ARG A 294 10.56 -3.90 23.99
CA ARG A 294 10.24 -4.78 25.11
C ARG A 294 11.04 -4.43 26.38
N LEU A 295 12.26 -3.93 26.25
CA LEU A 295 13.04 -3.43 27.39
C LEU A 295 12.42 -2.15 27.97
N LEU A 296 11.90 -1.26 27.14
CA LEU A 296 11.24 -0.02 27.55
C LEU A 296 9.85 -0.26 28.14
N ASN A 297 9.11 -1.21 27.57
CA ASN A 297 7.79 -1.62 28.04
C ASN A 297 7.70 -3.15 28.13
N PRO A 298 8.01 -3.76 29.29
CA PRO A 298 7.97 -5.21 29.47
C PRO A 298 6.58 -5.83 29.27
N LEU A 299 5.50 -5.04 29.34
CA LEU A 299 4.13 -5.54 29.13
C LEU A 299 3.83 -5.87 27.67
N LEU A 300 4.70 -5.48 26.73
CA LEU A 300 4.53 -5.85 25.31
C LEU A 300 4.70 -7.34 25.07
N GLY A 301 5.56 -8.03 25.82
CA GLY A 301 5.86 -9.44 25.55
C GLY A 301 6.41 -9.67 24.14
N GLN A 302 6.27 -10.89 23.62
CA GLN A 302 6.72 -11.26 22.28
C GLN A 302 5.61 -11.97 21.51
N ASN A 303 5.66 -11.92 20.18
CA ASN A 303 4.79 -12.71 19.31
C ASN A 303 5.14 -14.22 19.43
N PRO A 304 4.14 -15.12 19.38
CA PRO A 304 4.36 -16.55 19.46
C PRO A 304 5.37 -17.05 18.41
N GLY A 305 6.24 -17.97 18.79
CA GLY A 305 7.25 -18.57 17.91
C GLY A 305 8.58 -17.81 17.84
N TYR A 306 8.67 -16.64 18.46
CA TYR A 306 9.94 -15.91 18.65
C TYR A 306 10.42 -16.08 20.10
N GLY A 307 11.74 -16.14 20.27
CA GLY A 307 12.35 -16.19 21.61
C GLY A 307 12.25 -14.83 22.33
N ASP A 308 12.42 -14.87 23.66
CA ASP A 308 12.44 -13.69 24.52
C ASP A 308 13.72 -12.84 24.33
#